data_4d012ca3a205f69f215c5a48e198636f
#
_entry.id   4d012ca3a205f69f215c5a48e198636f
#
_cell.length_a   1.000
_cell.length_b   1.000
_cell.length_c   1.000
_cell.angle_alpha   90.00
_cell.angle_beta   90.00
_cell.angle_gamma   90.00
#
_symmetry.space_group_name_H-M   'P 1'
#
loop_
_entity.id
_entity.type
_entity.pdbx_description
1 polymer ?
#
loop_
_entity_poly.entity_id
_entity_poly.type
_entity_poly.pdbx_seq_one_letter_code
_entity_poly.pdbx_strand_id
1 'polypeptide(L)'
;MSELMNLNMVLPEPLNLPFPARASLQELGRVHFVGIGGAGMSAIATLMLKAGIPVSGSDRAETATIQALREAGARVYTPQDAANIHDIDTVVISTAIHEDNPELIAARAQNLRVLHRSEALAAAMGASQVVAVAGTHGKSTTSSMIAVMLDKLGFHPSFAVGTVIAGYGSNARLGATGEGSWFVAEADESDGSFVRYQPAIAVVTNVEPDHLDFYETPERVYEAFNRFVASMTPGGVLVTCWDDEGARALAERARDAGIEVVTYGQSTEADLRVSRITSHGSESSATLRWSFECASKHYEGEQDAQLRVPGIHNQLNAAAAFITALLAGAQPEDAAAALYGFGGADRRFTLRGDVAGIKVFDDYAHHPTEVFRALETGRTVADGHNLYVVFQPHLFSRTQEFAADFAQALSKADRSYVLDIYPARELPIEGVTSELITGAGFSEVHYASDAAAAIEDIAMCAVPGDIIMTIGAGDVTALGERILHELHARYLKE
;
A
#
# COMPACT_ATOMS: atom_id res chain seq x y z
N MET A 1 -16.04 -23.53 -0.31
CA MET A 1 -16.25 -22.34 -1.18
C MET A 1 -17.62 -21.72 -0.97
N SER A 2 -18.74 -22.45 -1.02
CA SER A 2 -20.08 -21.92 -0.71
C SER A 2 -20.29 -21.51 0.76
N GLU A 3 -19.45 -21.99 1.66
CA GLU A 3 -19.46 -21.63 3.09
C GLU A 3 -18.69 -20.33 3.36
N LEU A 4 -17.69 -20.00 2.53
CA LEU A 4 -16.91 -18.78 2.63
C LEU A 4 -17.63 -17.58 1.99
N MET A 5 -18.30 -17.79 0.86
CA MET A 5 -18.89 -16.73 0.05
C MET A 5 -20.42 -16.69 0.14
N ASN A 6 -20.99 -15.51 0.26
CA ASN A 6 -22.42 -15.29 0.05
C ASN A 6 -22.74 -15.22 -1.46
N LEU A 7 -23.06 -16.37 -2.06
CA LEU A 7 -23.36 -16.47 -3.50
C LEU A 7 -24.62 -15.68 -3.93
N ASN A 8 -25.47 -15.29 -2.97
CA ASN A 8 -26.67 -14.48 -3.25
C ASN A 8 -26.34 -12.97 -3.27
N MET A 9 -25.16 -12.57 -2.80
CA MET A 9 -24.74 -11.17 -2.83
C MET A 9 -24.14 -10.86 -4.19
N VAL A 10 -24.76 -9.94 -4.92
CA VAL A 10 -24.23 -9.39 -6.16
C VAL A 10 -23.21 -8.31 -5.81
N LEU A 11 -21.99 -8.49 -6.27
CA LEU A 11 -20.91 -7.51 -6.11
C LEU A 11 -20.61 -6.83 -7.47
N PRO A 12 -19.94 -5.68 -7.44
CA PRO A 12 -19.38 -5.08 -8.66
C PRO A 12 -18.42 -6.03 -9.39
N GLU A 13 -18.34 -5.94 -10.72
CA GLU A 13 -17.25 -6.59 -11.44
C GLU A 13 -15.88 -5.98 -11.00
N PRO A 14 -14.83 -6.78 -10.86
CA PRO A 14 -14.65 -8.19 -11.32
C PRO A 14 -14.87 -9.28 -10.24
N LEU A 15 -15.55 -8.95 -9.15
CA LEU A 15 -15.69 -9.83 -7.99
C LEU A 15 -16.64 -11.02 -8.22
N ASN A 16 -17.35 -11.07 -9.35
CA ASN A 16 -18.26 -12.16 -9.65
C ASN A 16 -17.56 -13.40 -10.24
N LEU A 17 -18.09 -14.57 -9.96
CA LEU A 17 -17.58 -15.86 -10.45
C LEU A 17 -18.02 -16.11 -11.91
N PRO A 18 -17.24 -16.88 -12.68
CA PRO A 18 -15.96 -17.50 -12.34
C PRO A 18 -14.79 -16.51 -12.43
N PHE A 19 -13.76 -16.69 -11.60
CA PHE A 19 -12.55 -15.90 -11.73
C PHE A 19 -11.79 -16.32 -13.00
N PRO A 20 -11.44 -15.39 -13.89
CA PRO A 20 -10.75 -15.73 -15.13
C PRO A 20 -9.34 -16.26 -14.84
N ALA A 21 -8.88 -17.23 -15.62
CA ALA A 21 -7.50 -17.68 -15.61
C ALA A 21 -6.57 -16.52 -16.03
N ARG A 22 -5.35 -16.50 -15.46
CA ARG A 22 -4.32 -15.53 -15.87
C ARG A 22 -3.98 -15.72 -17.34
N ALA A 23 -3.95 -14.65 -18.11
CA ALA A 23 -3.43 -14.68 -19.47
C ALA A 23 -1.91 -14.94 -19.44
N SER A 24 -1.38 -15.52 -20.51
CA SER A 24 0.07 -15.59 -20.72
C SER A 24 0.60 -14.20 -21.09
N LEU A 25 1.75 -13.80 -20.55
CA LEU A 25 2.37 -12.53 -20.86
C LEU A 25 2.69 -12.39 -22.37
N GLN A 26 3.10 -13.48 -23.01
CA GLN A 26 3.42 -13.52 -24.45
C GLN A 26 2.18 -13.32 -25.33
N GLU A 27 1.00 -13.72 -24.86
CA GLU A 27 -0.26 -13.54 -25.59
C GLU A 27 -0.72 -12.08 -25.66
N LEU A 28 -0.13 -11.20 -24.85
CA LEU A 28 -0.46 -9.77 -24.84
C LEU A 28 0.12 -9.04 -26.07
N GLY A 29 1.19 -9.57 -26.68
CA GLY A 29 1.83 -8.95 -27.84
C GLY A 29 2.43 -7.58 -27.51
N ARG A 30 2.19 -6.60 -28.37
CA ARG A 30 2.61 -5.20 -28.19
C ARG A 30 1.58 -4.48 -27.30
N VAL A 31 2.02 -4.01 -26.16
CA VAL A 31 1.13 -3.48 -25.11
C VAL A 31 1.20 -1.96 -25.06
N HIS A 32 0.04 -1.31 -25.04
CA HIS A 32 -0.10 0.13 -24.84
C HIS A 32 -0.82 0.45 -23.53
N PHE A 33 -0.22 1.32 -22.72
CA PHE A 33 -0.78 1.75 -21.43
C PHE A 33 -1.37 3.16 -21.55
N VAL A 34 -2.66 3.31 -21.27
CA VAL A 34 -3.31 4.63 -21.17
C VAL A 34 -3.15 5.16 -19.75
N GLY A 35 -2.45 6.29 -19.59
CA GLY A 35 -2.06 6.81 -18.27
C GLY A 35 -0.85 6.07 -17.67
N ILE A 36 0.18 5.82 -18.49
CA ILE A 36 1.36 5.00 -18.13
C ILE A 36 2.17 5.55 -16.97
N GLY A 37 2.11 6.87 -16.68
CA GLY A 37 2.83 7.52 -15.59
C GLY A 37 2.27 7.28 -14.21
N GLY A 38 1.05 6.70 -14.09
CA GLY A 38 0.48 6.34 -12.80
C GLY A 38 1.28 5.25 -12.10
N ALA A 39 1.37 5.28 -10.75
CA ALA A 39 2.24 4.41 -9.96
C ALA A 39 2.04 2.91 -10.25
N GLY A 40 0.80 2.43 -10.28
CA GLY A 40 0.51 1.03 -10.62
C GLY A 40 0.76 0.70 -12.09
N MET A 41 0.46 1.63 -13.02
CA MET A 41 0.65 1.45 -14.45
C MET A 41 2.13 1.39 -14.82
N SER A 42 2.94 2.30 -14.28
CA SER A 42 4.39 2.36 -14.52
C SER A 42 5.13 1.13 -13.97
N ALA A 43 4.67 0.60 -12.82
CA ALA A 43 5.18 -0.65 -12.26
C ALA A 43 4.98 -1.83 -13.22
N ILE A 44 3.76 -2.00 -13.75
CA ILE A 44 3.42 -3.07 -14.69
C ILE A 44 4.20 -2.90 -16.01
N ALA A 45 4.25 -1.67 -16.53
CA ALA A 45 5.01 -1.35 -17.75
C ALA A 45 6.50 -1.71 -17.60
N THR A 46 7.09 -1.39 -16.43
CA THR A 46 8.48 -1.75 -16.10
C THR A 46 8.70 -3.26 -16.11
N LEU A 47 7.80 -4.04 -15.47
CA LEU A 47 7.87 -5.50 -15.48
C LEU A 47 7.82 -6.06 -16.91
N MET A 48 6.90 -5.58 -17.74
CA MET A 48 6.73 -6.01 -19.12
C MET A 48 7.96 -5.69 -19.97
N LEU A 49 8.52 -4.48 -19.84
CA LEU A 49 9.78 -4.10 -20.52
C LEU A 49 10.94 -5.04 -20.14
N LYS A 50 11.09 -5.34 -18.85
CA LYS A 50 12.11 -6.26 -18.36
C LYS A 50 11.89 -7.71 -18.82
N ALA A 51 10.64 -8.10 -19.06
CA ALA A 51 10.26 -9.38 -19.64
C ALA A 51 10.42 -9.41 -21.17
N GLY A 52 10.87 -8.32 -21.79
CA GLY A 52 11.06 -8.23 -23.26
C GLY A 52 9.79 -7.98 -24.06
N ILE A 53 8.70 -7.60 -23.42
CA ILE A 53 7.45 -7.22 -24.10
C ILE A 53 7.60 -5.79 -24.65
N PRO A 54 7.25 -5.54 -25.93
CA PRO A 54 7.24 -4.19 -26.47
C PRO A 54 6.14 -3.35 -25.79
N VAL A 55 6.55 -2.26 -25.12
CA VAL A 55 5.65 -1.37 -24.38
C VAL A 55 5.60 0.00 -25.05
N SER A 56 4.39 0.49 -25.24
CA SER A 56 4.08 1.89 -25.48
C SER A 56 3.07 2.40 -24.46
N GLY A 57 2.86 3.70 -24.41
CA GLY A 57 1.84 4.28 -23.56
C GLY A 57 1.71 5.78 -23.74
N SER A 58 0.74 6.35 -23.05
CA SER A 58 0.47 7.77 -23.08
C SER A 58 0.20 8.32 -21.68
N ASP A 59 0.39 9.62 -21.53
CA ASP A 59 -0.05 10.34 -20.32
C ASP A 59 -0.48 11.77 -20.67
N ARG A 60 -1.14 12.46 -19.72
CA ARG A 60 -1.61 13.83 -19.85
C ARG A 60 -0.46 14.85 -19.78
N ALA A 61 0.59 14.53 -19.00
CA ALA A 61 1.71 15.42 -18.74
C ALA A 61 3.04 14.69 -18.68
N GLU A 62 4.12 15.40 -18.96
CA GLU A 62 5.49 14.91 -18.77
C GLU A 62 5.82 14.84 -17.28
N THR A 63 6.39 13.71 -16.85
CA THR A 63 6.84 13.48 -15.47
C THR A 63 8.18 12.74 -15.46
N ALA A 64 8.87 12.75 -14.31
CA ALA A 64 10.10 11.98 -14.13
C ALA A 64 9.87 10.46 -14.36
N THR A 65 8.70 9.94 -13.98
CA THR A 65 8.30 8.54 -14.24
C THR A 65 8.25 8.24 -15.74
N ILE A 66 7.68 9.14 -16.54
CA ILE A 66 7.61 8.99 -18.00
C ILE A 66 8.99 8.99 -18.62
N GLN A 67 9.86 9.89 -18.17
CA GLN A 67 11.25 9.93 -18.62
C GLN A 67 11.99 8.63 -18.31
N ALA A 68 11.86 8.11 -17.09
CA ALA A 68 12.45 6.83 -16.69
C ALA A 68 11.94 5.65 -17.53
N LEU A 69 10.65 5.63 -17.88
CA LEU A 69 10.07 4.60 -18.76
C LEU A 69 10.62 4.68 -20.18
N ARG A 70 10.82 5.90 -20.75
CA ARG A 70 11.47 6.07 -22.05
C ARG A 70 12.92 5.60 -22.03
N GLU A 71 13.67 5.92 -20.99
CA GLU A 71 15.04 5.44 -20.78
C GLU A 71 15.09 3.91 -20.66
N ALA A 72 14.05 3.30 -20.08
CA ALA A 72 13.88 1.84 -20.01
C ALA A 72 13.44 1.19 -21.34
N GLY A 73 13.14 1.99 -22.37
CA GLY A 73 12.80 1.51 -23.72
C GLY A 73 11.31 1.58 -24.10
N ALA A 74 10.43 2.17 -23.25
CA ALA A 74 9.04 2.40 -23.62
C ALA A 74 8.91 3.54 -24.65
N ARG A 75 7.95 3.41 -25.58
CA ARG A 75 7.53 4.49 -26.45
C ARG A 75 6.37 5.26 -25.79
N VAL A 76 6.65 6.42 -25.20
CA VAL A 76 5.63 7.19 -24.45
C VAL A 76 5.26 8.48 -25.17
N TYR A 77 3.96 8.71 -25.31
CA TYR A 77 3.34 9.86 -25.94
C TYR A 77 2.72 10.81 -24.88
N THR A 78 2.75 12.09 -25.16
CA THR A 78 2.05 13.16 -24.43
C THR A 78 1.58 14.21 -25.44
N PRO A 79 0.30 14.59 -25.44
CA PRO A 79 -0.82 14.08 -24.64
C PRO A 79 -1.39 12.75 -25.15
N GLN A 80 -2.47 12.28 -24.50
CA GLN A 80 -3.30 11.17 -24.96
C GLN A 80 -4.02 11.57 -26.26
N ASP A 81 -3.90 10.73 -27.30
CA ASP A 81 -4.51 10.96 -28.60
C ASP A 81 -4.84 9.64 -29.32
N ALA A 82 -5.97 9.59 -30.04
CA ALA A 82 -6.37 8.40 -30.81
C ALA A 82 -5.30 7.92 -31.80
N ALA A 83 -4.46 8.83 -32.33
CA ALA A 83 -3.36 8.49 -33.23
C ALA A 83 -2.24 7.68 -32.54
N ASN A 84 -2.16 7.65 -31.21
CA ASN A 84 -1.21 6.83 -30.50
C ASN A 84 -1.52 5.33 -30.60
N ILE A 85 -2.76 4.96 -30.97
CA ILE A 85 -3.23 3.57 -31.09
C ILE A 85 -2.92 3.04 -32.49
N HIS A 86 -1.65 2.65 -32.68
CA HIS A 86 -1.16 2.03 -33.90
C HIS A 86 -0.11 0.97 -33.62
N ASP A 87 -0.10 -0.10 -34.36
CA ASP A 87 0.82 -1.24 -34.15
C ASP A 87 0.75 -1.84 -32.75
N ILE A 88 -0.45 -1.99 -32.19
CA ILE A 88 -0.73 -2.45 -30.84
C ILE A 88 -1.61 -3.70 -30.90
N ASP A 89 -1.38 -4.65 -29.97
CA ASP A 89 -2.18 -5.86 -29.86
C ASP A 89 -3.07 -5.81 -28.60
N THR A 90 -2.61 -5.15 -27.53
CA THR A 90 -3.34 -5.03 -26.26
C THR A 90 -3.23 -3.61 -25.70
N VAL A 91 -4.35 -3.07 -25.24
CA VAL A 91 -4.41 -1.78 -24.51
C VAL A 91 -4.70 -2.07 -23.04
N VAL A 92 -3.95 -1.43 -22.13
CA VAL A 92 -4.13 -1.54 -20.68
C VAL A 92 -4.64 -0.22 -20.14
N ILE A 93 -5.73 -0.30 -19.36
CA ILE A 93 -6.36 0.84 -18.70
C ILE A 93 -6.45 0.63 -17.19
N SER A 94 -6.64 1.72 -16.44
CA SER A 94 -7.06 1.70 -15.04
C SER A 94 -8.47 2.23 -14.90
N THR A 95 -9.07 2.09 -13.72
CA THR A 95 -10.38 2.67 -13.37
C THR A 95 -10.44 4.20 -13.52
N ALA A 96 -9.29 4.88 -13.54
CA ALA A 96 -9.20 6.33 -13.76
C ALA A 96 -9.40 6.76 -15.24
N ILE A 97 -9.48 5.81 -16.17
CA ILE A 97 -9.68 6.11 -17.59
C ILE A 97 -11.17 6.10 -17.91
N HIS A 98 -11.69 7.27 -18.27
CA HIS A 98 -13.10 7.44 -18.61
C HIS A 98 -13.42 6.88 -19.99
N GLU A 99 -14.68 6.55 -20.21
CA GLU A 99 -15.21 5.97 -21.44
C GLU A 99 -15.05 6.88 -22.69
N ASP A 100 -14.95 8.19 -22.48
CA ASP A 100 -14.72 9.20 -23.53
C ASP A 100 -13.24 9.40 -23.89
N ASN A 101 -12.32 8.63 -23.29
CA ASN A 101 -10.90 8.74 -23.60
C ASN A 101 -10.64 8.39 -25.08
N PRO A 102 -9.93 9.25 -25.85
CA PRO A 102 -9.74 9.07 -27.28
C PRO A 102 -8.99 7.78 -27.65
N GLU A 103 -8.05 7.35 -26.83
CA GLU A 103 -7.30 6.11 -27.04
C GLU A 103 -8.14 4.87 -26.77
N LEU A 104 -8.98 4.90 -25.71
CA LEU A 104 -9.91 3.80 -25.41
C LEU A 104 -10.96 3.65 -26.53
N ILE A 105 -11.50 4.75 -27.03
CA ILE A 105 -12.44 4.76 -28.18
C ILE A 105 -11.76 4.17 -29.42
N ALA A 106 -10.52 4.61 -29.72
CA ALA A 106 -9.77 4.12 -30.88
C ALA A 106 -9.44 2.63 -30.77
N ALA A 107 -9.06 2.16 -29.58
CA ALA A 107 -8.78 0.75 -29.33
C ALA A 107 -10.01 -0.14 -29.56
N ARG A 108 -11.17 0.27 -29.05
CA ARG A 108 -12.44 -0.44 -29.24
C ARG A 108 -12.89 -0.44 -30.71
N ALA A 109 -12.73 0.69 -31.39
CA ALA A 109 -13.05 0.79 -32.86
C ALA A 109 -12.20 -0.15 -33.72
N GLN A 110 -10.97 -0.44 -33.29
CA GLN A 110 -10.05 -1.38 -33.91
C GLN A 110 -10.21 -2.83 -33.41
N ASN A 111 -11.17 -3.11 -32.52
CA ASN A 111 -11.36 -4.41 -31.86
C ASN A 111 -10.09 -4.94 -31.18
N LEU A 112 -9.24 -4.07 -30.62
CA LEU A 112 -8.08 -4.47 -29.85
C LEU A 112 -8.50 -5.08 -28.51
N ARG A 113 -7.64 -5.94 -27.95
CA ARG A 113 -7.83 -6.43 -26.60
C ARG A 113 -7.66 -5.27 -25.62
N VAL A 114 -8.65 -5.01 -24.77
CA VAL A 114 -8.57 -4.03 -23.69
C VAL A 114 -8.58 -4.78 -22.36
N LEU A 115 -7.54 -4.57 -21.55
CA LEU A 115 -7.37 -5.20 -20.25
C LEU A 115 -7.36 -4.14 -19.16
N HIS A 116 -7.89 -4.50 -18.00
CA HIS A 116 -7.66 -3.73 -16.80
C HIS A 116 -6.21 -3.94 -16.30
N ARG A 117 -5.64 -2.94 -15.59
CA ARG A 117 -4.26 -3.00 -15.05
C ARG A 117 -3.97 -4.27 -14.24
N SER A 118 -4.98 -4.77 -13.51
CA SER A 118 -4.85 -5.99 -12.70
C SER A 118 -4.72 -7.26 -13.54
N GLU A 119 -5.37 -7.31 -14.71
CA GLU A 119 -5.23 -8.43 -15.65
C GLU A 119 -3.84 -8.44 -16.29
N ALA A 120 -3.34 -7.25 -16.62
CA ALA A 120 -1.99 -7.07 -17.13
C ALA A 120 -0.92 -7.47 -16.08
N LEU A 121 -1.14 -7.10 -14.80
CA LEU A 121 -0.29 -7.54 -13.70
C LEU A 121 -0.38 -9.05 -13.46
N ALA A 122 -1.58 -9.62 -13.48
CA ALA A 122 -1.78 -11.06 -13.36
C ALA A 122 -1.05 -11.84 -14.49
N ALA A 123 -1.05 -11.31 -15.72
CA ALA A 123 -0.28 -11.89 -16.83
C ALA A 123 1.25 -11.82 -16.56
N ALA A 124 1.74 -10.72 -15.97
CA ALA A 124 3.15 -10.57 -15.60
C ALA A 124 3.60 -11.52 -14.48
N MET A 125 2.68 -11.98 -13.64
CA MET A 125 2.96 -13.01 -12.62
C MET A 125 3.29 -14.38 -13.24
N GLY A 126 2.76 -14.66 -14.42
CA GLY A 126 3.05 -15.89 -15.16
C GLY A 126 2.81 -17.16 -14.36
N ALA A 127 3.78 -18.08 -14.37
CA ALA A 127 3.77 -19.36 -13.63
C ALA A 127 4.32 -19.25 -12.20
N SER A 128 4.68 -18.05 -11.72
CA SER A 128 5.22 -17.87 -10.37
C SER A 128 4.16 -18.15 -9.30
N GLN A 129 4.62 -18.64 -8.15
CA GLN A 129 3.83 -18.65 -6.93
C GLN A 129 3.62 -17.20 -6.47
N VAL A 130 2.37 -16.81 -6.24
CA VAL A 130 2.05 -15.43 -5.89
C VAL A 130 1.81 -15.30 -4.40
N VAL A 131 2.49 -14.33 -3.80
CA VAL A 131 2.14 -13.76 -2.51
C VAL A 131 1.36 -12.47 -2.79
N ALA A 132 0.08 -12.43 -2.50
CA ALA A 132 -0.74 -11.23 -2.67
C ALA A 132 -1.09 -10.65 -1.30
N VAL A 133 -0.74 -9.38 -1.09
CA VAL A 133 -0.96 -8.69 0.18
C VAL A 133 -2.11 -7.70 0.05
N ALA A 134 -3.23 -8.04 0.69
CA ALA A 134 -4.45 -7.24 0.76
C ALA A 134 -4.69 -6.73 2.20
N GLY A 135 -5.71 -5.91 2.36
CA GLY A 135 -6.15 -5.35 3.64
C GLY A 135 -6.34 -3.85 3.52
N THR A 136 -7.18 -3.28 4.35
CA THR A 136 -7.48 -1.84 4.30
C THR A 136 -6.23 -1.01 4.53
N HIS A 137 -5.37 -1.41 5.49
CA HIS A 137 -4.13 -0.71 5.85
C HIS A 137 -2.92 -1.65 5.88
N GLY A 138 -1.71 -1.10 5.70
CA GLY A 138 -0.46 -1.85 5.84
C GLY A 138 -0.02 -2.64 4.61
N LYS A 139 -0.80 -2.70 3.54
CA LYS A 139 -0.50 -3.44 2.29
C LYS A 139 0.90 -3.15 1.74
N SER A 140 1.19 -1.88 1.46
CA SER A 140 2.45 -1.47 0.82
C SER A 140 3.67 -1.79 1.69
N THR A 141 3.57 -1.57 2.99
CA THR A 141 4.66 -1.87 3.93
C THR A 141 4.89 -3.38 4.02
N THR A 142 3.82 -4.17 4.18
CA THR A 142 3.91 -5.64 4.30
C THR A 142 4.43 -6.28 3.01
N SER A 143 3.90 -5.90 1.85
CA SER A 143 4.37 -6.41 0.56
C SER A 143 5.83 -6.04 0.29
N SER A 144 6.25 -4.83 0.66
CA SER A 144 7.64 -4.40 0.57
C SER A 144 8.55 -5.18 1.52
N MET A 145 8.13 -5.44 2.78
CA MET A 145 8.87 -6.30 3.72
C MET A 145 9.05 -7.70 3.17
N ILE A 146 7.99 -8.33 2.67
CA ILE A 146 8.03 -9.66 2.08
C ILE A 146 8.99 -9.70 0.89
N ALA A 147 8.90 -8.72 -0.02
CA ALA A 147 9.78 -8.64 -1.20
C ALA A 147 11.25 -8.53 -0.80
N VAL A 148 11.57 -7.66 0.17
CA VAL A 148 12.94 -7.49 0.70
C VAL A 148 13.44 -8.76 1.38
N MET A 149 12.61 -9.37 2.24
CA MET A 149 12.97 -10.60 2.95
C MET A 149 13.26 -11.75 1.99
N LEU A 150 12.34 -12.03 1.06
CA LEU A 150 12.55 -13.11 0.08
C LEU A 150 13.78 -12.87 -0.79
N ASP A 151 14.10 -11.62 -1.11
CA ASP A 151 15.31 -11.29 -1.84
C ASP A 151 16.58 -11.53 -1.01
N LYS A 152 16.59 -11.10 0.26
CA LYS A 152 17.70 -11.34 1.19
C LYS A 152 17.94 -12.81 1.47
N LEU A 153 16.87 -13.61 1.44
CA LEU A 153 16.90 -15.07 1.60
C LEU A 153 17.32 -15.82 0.31
N GLY A 154 17.59 -15.09 -0.79
CA GLY A 154 18.05 -15.68 -2.05
C GLY A 154 16.96 -16.27 -2.94
N PHE A 155 15.68 -15.99 -2.66
CA PHE A 155 14.57 -16.40 -3.53
C PHE A 155 14.43 -15.53 -4.78
N HIS A 156 15.06 -14.34 -4.81
CA HIS A 156 15.04 -13.39 -5.92
C HIS A 156 13.62 -13.14 -6.50
N PRO A 157 12.64 -12.71 -5.70
CA PRO A 157 11.28 -12.58 -6.17
C PRO A 157 11.12 -11.48 -7.22
N SER A 158 10.14 -11.66 -8.12
CA SER A 158 9.52 -10.52 -8.79
C SER A 158 8.60 -9.81 -7.82
N PHE A 159 8.45 -8.50 -7.96
CA PHE A 159 7.47 -7.76 -7.14
C PHE A 159 6.84 -6.58 -7.88
N ALA A 160 5.61 -6.25 -7.48
CA ALA A 160 4.90 -5.01 -7.81
C ALA A 160 4.16 -4.54 -6.55
N VAL A 161 4.58 -3.40 -5.99
CA VAL A 161 4.06 -2.84 -4.75
C VAL A 161 3.65 -1.38 -4.94
N GLY A 162 2.84 -0.84 -4.04
CA GLY A 162 2.26 0.49 -4.18
C GLY A 162 3.24 1.66 -4.00
N THR A 163 4.46 1.39 -3.54
CA THR A 163 5.44 2.42 -3.17
C THR A 163 6.87 2.01 -3.52
N VAL A 164 7.75 2.98 -3.65
CA VAL A 164 9.18 2.73 -3.85
C VAL A 164 9.80 2.13 -2.58
N ILE A 165 10.46 0.98 -2.71
CA ILE A 165 11.13 0.31 -1.60
C ILE A 165 12.50 0.96 -1.37
N ALA A 166 12.79 1.36 -0.13
CA ALA A 166 14.07 1.93 0.25
C ALA A 166 15.23 0.95 -0.06
N GLY A 167 16.27 1.47 -0.72
CA GLY A 167 17.42 0.67 -1.15
C GLY A 167 17.23 -0.08 -2.47
N TYR A 168 16.01 -0.18 -3.00
CA TYR A 168 15.74 -0.74 -4.33
C TYR A 168 15.49 0.34 -5.40
N GLY A 169 15.09 1.56 -4.98
CA GLY A 169 14.83 2.68 -5.88
C GLY A 169 13.68 2.43 -6.87
N SER A 170 12.83 1.43 -6.61
CA SER A 170 11.73 1.04 -7.48
C SER A 170 10.58 0.41 -6.68
N ASN A 171 9.38 0.50 -7.23
CA ASN A 171 8.18 -0.17 -6.74
C ASN A 171 7.88 -1.48 -7.51
N ALA A 172 8.70 -1.83 -8.50
CA ALA A 172 8.57 -3.06 -9.27
C ALA A 172 9.93 -3.60 -9.71
N ARG A 173 10.08 -4.92 -9.69
CA ARG A 173 11.26 -5.62 -10.18
C ARG A 173 10.88 -6.97 -10.77
N LEU A 174 11.42 -7.31 -11.91
CA LEU A 174 11.41 -8.66 -12.43
C LEU A 174 12.61 -9.43 -11.83
N GLY A 175 12.33 -10.47 -11.07
CA GLY A 175 13.29 -11.37 -10.46
C GLY A 175 13.37 -12.70 -11.20
N ALA A 176 13.48 -13.80 -10.45
CA ALA A 176 13.36 -15.14 -10.99
C ALA A 176 11.95 -15.35 -11.55
N THR A 177 11.85 -16.06 -12.69
CA THR A 177 10.58 -16.33 -13.38
C THR A 177 10.41 -17.83 -13.62
N GLY A 178 9.17 -18.27 -13.79
CA GLY A 178 8.84 -19.66 -14.07
C GLY A 178 8.37 -20.43 -12.83
N GLU A 179 8.22 -21.74 -12.99
CA GLU A 179 7.73 -22.61 -11.94
C GLU A 179 8.69 -22.62 -10.73
N GLY A 180 8.14 -22.51 -9.52
CA GLY A 180 8.89 -22.43 -8.27
C GLY A 180 9.45 -21.03 -7.92
N SER A 181 9.35 -20.04 -8.81
CA SER A 181 9.70 -18.66 -8.50
C SER A 181 8.58 -17.97 -7.71
N TRP A 182 8.92 -16.86 -7.03
CA TRP A 182 7.98 -16.06 -6.25
C TRP A 182 7.66 -14.72 -6.92
N PHE A 183 6.40 -14.31 -6.83
CA PHE A 183 5.95 -12.97 -7.19
C PHE A 183 5.22 -12.34 -6.00
N VAL A 184 5.70 -11.21 -5.51
CA VAL A 184 5.05 -10.45 -4.43
C VAL A 184 4.26 -9.31 -5.03
N ALA A 185 2.95 -9.28 -4.80
CA ALA A 185 2.05 -8.26 -5.29
C ALA A 185 1.30 -7.57 -4.16
N GLU A 186 1.19 -6.25 -4.22
CA GLU A 186 0.18 -5.53 -3.47
C GLU A 186 -1.18 -5.73 -4.15
N ALA A 187 -2.16 -6.15 -3.37
CA ALA A 187 -3.50 -6.50 -3.82
C ALA A 187 -4.48 -5.43 -3.34
N ASP A 188 -4.66 -4.39 -4.18
CA ASP A 188 -5.52 -3.25 -3.91
C ASP A 188 -7.00 -3.65 -4.06
N GLU A 189 -7.75 -3.53 -2.97
CA GLU A 189 -9.18 -3.86 -2.92
C GLU A 189 -10.09 -2.77 -3.51
N SER A 190 -9.59 -1.55 -3.72
CA SER A 190 -10.37 -0.35 -4.03
C SER A 190 -11.32 -0.47 -5.23
N ASP A 191 -11.02 -1.36 -6.17
CA ASP A 191 -11.80 -1.63 -7.38
C ASP A 191 -12.19 -3.11 -7.54
N GLY A 192 -12.04 -3.92 -6.50
CA GLY A 192 -12.33 -5.34 -6.48
C GLY A 192 -11.44 -6.21 -7.37
N SER A 193 -10.47 -5.63 -8.04
CA SER A 193 -9.63 -6.33 -9.03
C SER A 193 -8.62 -7.32 -8.43
N PHE A 194 -8.38 -7.25 -7.13
CA PHE A 194 -7.42 -8.09 -6.39
C PHE A 194 -7.72 -9.61 -6.48
N VAL A 195 -8.96 -10.02 -6.74
CA VAL A 195 -9.34 -11.44 -6.94
C VAL A 195 -8.66 -12.09 -8.16
N ARG A 196 -8.11 -11.29 -9.07
CA ARG A 196 -7.46 -11.77 -10.29
C ARG A 196 -6.07 -12.36 -10.05
N TYR A 197 -5.48 -12.13 -8.87
CA TYR A 197 -4.09 -12.54 -8.61
C TYR A 197 -3.94 -14.01 -8.22
N GLN A 198 -5.01 -14.69 -7.81
CA GLN A 198 -5.04 -16.13 -7.50
C GLN A 198 -3.79 -16.56 -6.68
N PRO A 199 -3.59 -16.03 -5.47
CA PRO A 199 -2.35 -16.24 -4.73
C PRO A 199 -2.20 -17.67 -4.20
N ALA A 200 -0.92 -18.11 -4.07
CA ALA A 200 -0.56 -19.28 -3.28
C ALA A 200 -0.50 -18.94 -1.78
N ILE A 201 -0.11 -17.68 -1.46
CA ILE A 201 -0.20 -17.14 -0.10
C ILE A 201 -0.95 -15.82 -0.19
N ALA A 202 -2.13 -15.77 0.41
CA ALA A 202 -2.89 -14.53 0.61
C ALA A 202 -2.55 -13.96 1.97
N VAL A 203 -2.05 -12.72 2.01
CA VAL A 203 -1.84 -12.01 3.26
C VAL A 203 -2.93 -10.96 3.40
N VAL A 204 -3.69 -10.98 4.50
CA VAL A 204 -4.70 -9.97 4.80
C VAL A 204 -4.36 -9.31 6.13
N THR A 205 -3.97 -8.04 6.08
CA THR A 205 -3.47 -7.32 7.26
C THR A 205 -4.59 -6.91 8.21
N ASN A 206 -5.70 -6.44 7.69
CA ASN A 206 -6.92 -6.04 8.39
C ASN A 206 -8.07 -5.92 7.39
N VAL A 207 -9.31 -5.89 7.88
CA VAL A 207 -10.50 -5.70 7.05
C VAL A 207 -11.41 -4.69 7.76
N GLU A 208 -11.35 -3.45 7.33
CA GLU A 208 -12.22 -2.36 7.77
C GLU A 208 -13.06 -1.87 6.58
N PRO A 209 -14.25 -1.32 6.79
CA PRO A 209 -15.03 -0.69 5.72
C PRO A 209 -14.28 0.52 5.15
N ASP A 210 -13.91 0.46 3.89
CA ASP A 210 -13.38 1.57 3.08
C ASP A 210 -13.90 1.41 1.65
N HIS A 211 -13.68 2.41 0.81
CA HIS A 211 -14.09 2.41 -0.60
C HIS A 211 -15.60 2.18 -0.80
N LEU A 212 -16.43 2.78 0.09
CA LEU A 212 -17.89 2.64 0.02
C LEU A 212 -18.48 3.33 -1.22
N ASP A 213 -17.73 4.19 -1.89
CA ASP A 213 -18.05 4.71 -3.23
C ASP A 213 -18.11 3.59 -4.28
N PHE A 214 -17.35 2.50 -4.10
CA PHE A 214 -17.35 1.33 -4.96
C PHE A 214 -18.22 0.18 -4.42
N TYR A 215 -18.09 -0.13 -3.12
CA TYR A 215 -18.78 -1.28 -2.51
C TYR A 215 -20.20 -0.98 -2.05
N GLU A 216 -20.55 0.28 -1.82
CA GLU A 216 -21.84 0.79 -1.33
C GLU A 216 -22.14 0.44 0.12
N THR A 217 -21.78 -0.75 0.63
CA THR A 217 -22.02 -1.17 2.02
C THR A 217 -20.83 -1.91 2.64
N PRO A 218 -20.67 -1.84 3.99
CA PRO A 218 -19.64 -2.59 4.70
C PRO A 218 -19.66 -4.09 4.44
N GLU A 219 -20.86 -4.69 4.34
CA GLU A 219 -21.02 -6.14 4.13
C GLU A 219 -20.42 -6.57 2.77
N ARG A 220 -20.51 -5.70 1.76
CA ARG A 220 -19.90 -5.96 0.44
C ARG A 220 -18.38 -5.89 0.49
N VAL A 221 -17.81 -5.04 1.34
CA VAL A 221 -16.36 -5.03 1.58
C VAL A 221 -15.92 -6.36 2.17
N TYR A 222 -16.56 -6.82 3.25
CA TYR A 222 -16.25 -8.12 3.85
C TYR A 222 -16.41 -9.27 2.86
N GLU A 223 -17.46 -9.25 2.05
CA GLU A 223 -17.67 -10.28 1.03
C GLU A 223 -16.61 -10.24 -0.08
N ALA A 224 -16.10 -9.06 -0.44
CA ALA A 224 -15.00 -8.95 -1.39
C ALA A 224 -13.72 -9.64 -0.88
N PHE A 225 -13.39 -9.52 0.40
CA PHE A 225 -12.28 -10.26 1.01
C PHE A 225 -12.54 -11.77 1.06
N ASN A 226 -13.78 -12.22 1.32
CA ASN A 226 -14.14 -13.63 1.20
C ASN A 226 -13.86 -14.14 -0.22
N ARG A 227 -14.21 -13.36 -1.26
CA ARG A 227 -13.95 -13.71 -2.67
C ARG A 227 -12.47 -13.68 -3.02
N PHE A 228 -11.71 -12.76 -2.45
CA PHE A 228 -10.26 -12.75 -2.60
C PHE A 228 -9.63 -14.05 -2.06
N VAL A 229 -10.00 -14.47 -0.86
CA VAL A 229 -9.53 -15.74 -0.28
C VAL A 229 -10.02 -16.94 -1.10
N ALA A 230 -11.25 -16.90 -1.59
CA ALA A 230 -11.78 -17.95 -2.47
C ALA A 230 -11.07 -18.03 -3.84
N SER A 231 -10.41 -16.97 -4.27
CA SER A 231 -9.64 -16.92 -5.53
C SER A 231 -8.27 -17.58 -5.43
N MET A 232 -7.80 -17.95 -4.23
CA MET A 232 -6.51 -18.60 -4.02
C MET A 232 -6.35 -19.87 -4.84
N THR A 233 -5.10 -20.20 -5.17
CA THR A 233 -4.78 -21.49 -5.81
C THR A 233 -5.13 -22.66 -4.88
N PRO A 234 -5.46 -23.85 -5.41
CA PRO A 234 -5.67 -25.04 -4.58
C PRO A 234 -4.48 -25.31 -3.65
N GLY A 235 -4.74 -25.49 -2.36
CA GLY A 235 -3.70 -25.65 -1.34
C GLY A 235 -3.03 -24.34 -0.92
N GLY A 236 -3.56 -23.20 -1.33
CA GLY A 236 -3.10 -21.89 -0.89
C GLY A 236 -3.37 -21.64 0.60
N VAL A 237 -2.59 -20.72 1.20
CA VAL A 237 -2.61 -20.41 2.63
C VAL A 237 -3.03 -18.95 2.84
N LEU A 238 -3.98 -18.72 3.74
CA LEU A 238 -4.33 -17.38 4.23
C LEU A 238 -3.46 -17.05 5.46
N VAL A 239 -2.74 -15.94 5.40
CA VAL A 239 -2.02 -15.34 6.55
C VAL A 239 -2.74 -14.06 6.96
N THR A 240 -3.23 -13.97 8.21
CA THR A 240 -4.07 -12.83 8.57
C THR A 240 -3.94 -12.41 10.04
N CYS A 241 -4.26 -11.14 10.35
CA CYS A 241 -4.13 -10.57 11.68
C CYS A 241 -5.29 -10.98 12.58
N TRP A 242 -4.99 -11.64 13.71
CA TRP A 242 -5.99 -12.05 14.70
C TRP A 242 -6.51 -10.89 15.55
N ASP A 243 -5.72 -9.84 15.70
CA ASP A 243 -6.08 -8.69 16.55
C ASP A 243 -7.13 -7.80 15.88
N ASP A 244 -7.26 -7.87 14.54
CA ASP A 244 -8.28 -7.15 13.78
C ASP A 244 -9.59 -7.97 13.70
N GLU A 245 -10.72 -7.34 14.02
CA GLU A 245 -12.01 -8.03 14.10
C GLU A 245 -12.46 -8.57 12.72
N GLY A 246 -12.33 -7.76 11.67
CA GLY A 246 -12.72 -8.16 10.32
C GLY A 246 -11.83 -9.27 9.76
N ALA A 247 -10.52 -9.16 9.97
CA ALA A 247 -9.55 -10.18 9.56
C ALA A 247 -9.71 -11.49 10.36
N ARG A 248 -10.01 -11.41 11.66
CA ARG A 248 -10.34 -12.58 12.48
C ARG A 248 -11.60 -13.29 11.98
N ALA A 249 -12.68 -12.54 11.70
CA ALA A 249 -13.89 -13.10 11.13
C ALA A 249 -13.66 -13.73 9.75
N LEU A 250 -12.74 -13.18 8.94
CA LEU A 250 -12.32 -13.78 7.68
C LEU A 250 -11.57 -15.11 7.92
N ALA A 251 -10.65 -15.15 8.90
CA ALA A 251 -9.90 -16.34 9.29
C ALA A 251 -10.82 -17.50 9.71
N GLU A 252 -11.81 -17.21 10.56
CA GLU A 252 -12.79 -18.20 11.04
C GLU A 252 -13.58 -18.79 9.87
N ARG A 253 -14.14 -17.96 8.99
CA ARG A 253 -14.87 -18.41 7.79
C ARG A 253 -14.00 -19.20 6.83
N ALA A 254 -12.73 -18.79 6.65
CA ALA A 254 -11.79 -19.53 5.80
C ALA A 254 -11.48 -20.91 6.36
N ARG A 255 -11.28 -21.05 7.68
CA ARG A 255 -11.12 -22.36 8.35
C ARG A 255 -12.35 -23.24 8.18
N ASP A 256 -13.54 -22.70 8.39
CA ASP A 256 -14.82 -23.43 8.20
C ASP A 256 -14.98 -23.92 6.76
N ALA A 257 -14.46 -23.17 5.78
CA ALA A 257 -14.45 -23.57 4.38
C ALA A 257 -13.31 -24.53 4.00
N GLY A 258 -12.48 -24.96 4.97
CA GLY A 258 -11.39 -25.90 4.77
C GLY A 258 -10.14 -25.28 4.13
N ILE A 259 -9.95 -23.97 4.24
CA ILE A 259 -8.75 -23.28 3.77
C ILE A 259 -7.71 -23.30 4.90
N GLU A 260 -6.45 -23.53 4.55
CA GLU A 260 -5.32 -23.43 5.46
C GLU A 260 -5.15 -21.96 5.90
N VAL A 261 -5.15 -21.72 7.23
CA VAL A 261 -5.07 -20.37 7.80
C VAL A 261 -4.00 -20.33 8.88
N VAL A 262 -3.11 -19.34 8.78
CA VAL A 262 -2.12 -19.01 9.82
C VAL A 262 -2.37 -17.58 10.29
N THR A 263 -2.58 -17.39 11.58
CA THR A 263 -2.88 -16.09 12.17
C THR A 263 -1.69 -15.50 12.92
N TYR A 264 -1.60 -14.16 12.95
CA TYR A 264 -0.61 -13.46 13.74
C TYR A 264 -1.26 -12.32 14.53
N GLY A 265 -0.62 -11.90 15.63
CA GLY A 265 -1.11 -10.81 16.46
C GLY A 265 -0.39 -10.70 17.79
N GLN A 266 -0.82 -9.79 18.64
CA GLN A 266 -0.40 -9.69 20.04
C GLN A 266 -1.21 -10.64 20.94
N SER A 267 -2.39 -11.04 20.49
CA SER A 267 -3.26 -12.00 21.18
C SER A 267 -2.54 -13.31 21.44
N THR A 268 -2.86 -13.94 22.58
CA THR A 268 -2.40 -15.29 22.91
C THR A 268 -3.07 -16.38 22.09
N GLU A 269 -4.12 -16.04 21.36
CA GLU A 269 -4.89 -16.95 20.50
C GLU A 269 -4.34 -16.99 19.07
N ALA A 270 -3.45 -16.07 18.69
CA ALA A 270 -2.80 -16.06 17.39
C ALA A 270 -1.77 -17.20 17.26
N ASP A 271 -1.71 -17.83 16.11
CA ASP A 271 -0.75 -18.89 15.77
C ASP A 271 0.70 -18.40 15.85
N LEU A 272 0.95 -17.13 15.48
CA LEU A 272 2.19 -16.41 15.77
C LEU A 272 1.89 -15.21 16.67
N ARG A 273 2.43 -15.22 17.87
CA ARG A 273 2.28 -14.12 18.82
C ARG A 273 3.47 -13.15 18.76
N VAL A 274 3.15 -11.87 18.60
CA VAL A 274 4.10 -10.74 18.72
C VAL A 274 4.05 -10.20 20.15
N SER A 275 5.18 -10.15 20.81
CA SER A 275 5.26 -9.70 22.21
C SER A 275 6.55 -8.93 22.49
N ARG A 276 6.66 -8.33 23.69
CA ARG A 276 7.86 -7.56 24.09
C ARG A 276 8.28 -6.51 23.06
N ILE A 277 7.30 -5.82 22.47
CA ILE A 277 7.56 -4.79 21.47
C ILE A 277 8.24 -3.59 22.14
N THR A 278 9.37 -3.16 21.59
CA THR A 278 10.08 -1.95 22.01
C THR A 278 10.42 -1.11 20.80
N SER A 279 10.49 0.22 20.98
CA SER A 279 10.91 1.16 19.93
C SER A 279 11.91 2.14 20.51
N HIS A 280 13.02 2.35 19.80
CA HIS A 280 14.05 3.32 20.16
C HIS A 280 14.44 4.12 18.90
N GLY A 281 14.10 5.41 18.89
CA GLY A 281 14.31 6.25 17.71
C GLY A 281 13.57 5.70 16.50
N SER A 282 14.29 5.41 15.43
CA SER A 282 13.74 4.86 14.18
C SER A 282 13.73 3.33 14.09
N GLU A 283 14.12 2.64 15.16
CA GLU A 283 14.18 1.17 15.19
C GLU A 283 13.13 0.60 16.14
N SER A 284 12.71 -0.63 15.87
CA SER A 284 11.85 -1.39 16.77
C SER A 284 12.28 -2.85 16.86
N SER A 285 11.94 -3.49 17.98
CA SER A 285 12.15 -4.93 18.16
C SER A 285 10.94 -5.59 18.80
N ALA A 286 10.78 -6.88 18.55
CA ALA A 286 9.75 -7.71 19.18
C ALA A 286 10.23 -9.15 19.30
N THR A 287 9.59 -9.92 20.16
CA THR A 287 9.73 -11.37 20.19
C THR A 287 8.57 -11.99 19.46
N LEU A 288 8.86 -12.82 18.45
CA LEU A 288 7.94 -13.63 17.68
C LEU A 288 7.94 -15.04 18.26
N ARG A 289 6.79 -15.53 18.68
CA ARG A 289 6.61 -16.93 19.13
C ARG A 289 5.49 -17.56 18.34
N TRP A 290 5.72 -18.72 17.75
CA TRP A 290 4.77 -19.40 16.88
C TRP A 290 4.64 -20.88 17.19
N SER A 291 3.44 -21.40 16.97
CA SER A 291 3.12 -22.84 16.97
C SER A 291 1.91 -23.06 16.09
N PHE A 292 2.09 -23.64 14.90
CA PHE A 292 1.00 -23.93 13.97
C PHE A 292 1.31 -25.11 13.03
N GLU A 293 0.27 -25.68 12.49
CA GLU A 293 0.35 -26.68 11.43
C GLU A 293 -0.09 -26.07 10.11
N CYS A 294 0.66 -26.33 9.04
CA CYS A 294 0.31 -25.88 7.70
C CYS A 294 0.90 -26.85 6.65
N ALA A 295 0.10 -27.26 5.66
CA ALA A 295 0.49 -28.19 4.62
C ALA A 295 1.13 -29.49 5.19
N SER A 296 0.56 -30.04 6.25
CA SER A 296 1.03 -31.22 6.99
C SER A 296 2.45 -31.07 7.58
N LYS A 297 2.93 -29.86 7.77
CA LYS A 297 4.20 -29.54 8.43
C LYS A 297 3.93 -28.77 9.71
N HIS A 298 4.61 -29.16 10.80
CA HIS A 298 4.57 -28.45 12.06
C HIS A 298 5.65 -27.36 12.11
N TYR A 299 5.27 -26.16 12.53
CA TYR A 299 6.13 -25.00 12.71
C TYR A 299 6.05 -24.57 14.17
N GLU A 300 7.17 -24.57 14.87
CA GLU A 300 7.23 -24.13 16.27
C GLU A 300 8.55 -23.42 16.53
N GLY A 301 8.52 -22.35 17.34
CA GLY A 301 9.74 -21.68 17.76
C GLY A 301 9.47 -20.32 18.40
N GLU A 302 10.57 -19.68 18.79
CA GLU A 302 10.63 -18.31 19.31
C GLU A 302 11.87 -17.63 18.76
N GLN A 303 11.74 -16.38 18.26
CA GLN A 303 12.84 -15.61 17.69
C GLN A 303 12.63 -14.12 17.96
N ASP A 304 13.71 -13.40 18.28
CA ASP A 304 13.67 -11.94 18.33
C ASP A 304 13.80 -11.38 16.92
N ALA A 305 12.95 -10.40 16.59
CA ALA A 305 12.92 -9.68 15.34
C ALA A 305 13.28 -8.21 15.56
N GLN A 306 14.11 -7.66 14.69
CA GLN A 306 14.50 -6.26 14.69
C GLN A 306 14.14 -5.61 13.35
N LEU A 307 13.65 -4.37 13.42
CA LEU A 307 13.31 -3.55 12.26
C LEU A 307 14.01 -2.20 12.33
N ARG A 308 14.37 -1.66 11.18
CA ARG A 308 14.84 -0.28 11.01
C ARG A 308 13.70 0.72 10.79
N VAL A 309 12.49 0.32 11.15
CA VAL A 309 11.29 1.16 11.12
C VAL A 309 10.58 1.06 12.46
N PRO A 310 10.05 2.17 12.99
CA PRO A 310 9.38 2.19 14.29
C PRO A 310 7.91 1.78 14.17
N GLY A 311 7.27 1.56 15.32
CA GLY A 311 5.83 1.38 15.43
C GLY A 311 5.39 -0.07 15.59
N ILE A 312 4.37 -0.26 16.44
CA ILE A 312 3.77 -1.57 16.72
C ILE A 312 3.18 -2.20 15.46
N HIS A 313 2.52 -1.39 14.63
CA HIS A 313 1.94 -1.84 13.38
C HIS A 313 3.01 -2.43 12.42
N ASN A 314 4.23 -1.90 12.43
CA ASN A 314 5.32 -2.44 11.61
C ASN A 314 5.83 -3.79 12.16
N GLN A 315 5.77 -4.03 13.47
CA GLN A 315 6.06 -5.34 14.04
C GLN A 315 4.97 -6.38 13.69
N LEU A 316 3.71 -5.96 13.58
CA LEU A 316 2.62 -6.82 13.07
C LEU A 316 2.80 -7.11 11.57
N ASN A 317 3.14 -6.11 10.76
CA ASN A 317 3.47 -6.31 9.35
C ASN A 317 4.67 -7.26 9.17
N ALA A 318 5.68 -7.15 10.05
CA ALA A 318 6.84 -8.03 10.07
C ALA A 318 6.47 -9.48 10.44
N ALA A 319 5.51 -9.68 11.34
CA ALA A 319 5.02 -11.02 11.68
C ALA A 319 4.37 -11.70 10.47
N ALA A 320 3.55 -10.97 9.69
CA ALA A 320 2.99 -11.49 8.44
C ALA A 320 4.09 -11.86 7.43
N ALA A 321 5.09 -10.98 7.29
CA ALA A 321 6.22 -11.21 6.39
C ALA A 321 7.08 -12.42 6.84
N PHE A 322 7.29 -12.57 8.15
CA PHE A 322 8.01 -13.71 8.74
C PHE A 322 7.30 -15.04 8.46
N ILE A 323 5.97 -15.14 8.72
CA ILE A 323 5.18 -16.33 8.38
C ILE A 323 5.31 -16.64 6.89
N THR A 324 5.16 -15.62 6.04
CA THR A 324 5.27 -15.78 4.58
C THR A 324 6.64 -16.37 4.18
N ALA A 325 7.74 -15.91 4.80
CA ALA A 325 9.07 -16.43 4.55
C ALA A 325 9.20 -17.89 5.02
N LEU A 326 8.66 -18.27 6.18
CA LEU A 326 8.63 -19.66 6.64
C LEU A 326 7.85 -20.57 5.68
N LEU A 327 6.69 -20.11 5.19
CA LEU A 327 5.88 -20.83 4.22
C LEU A 327 6.59 -20.96 2.85
N ALA A 328 7.43 -19.98 2.49
CA ALA A 328 8.29 -20.04 1.31
C ALA A 328 9.49 -20.99 1.48
N GLY A 329 9.73 -21.50 2.70
CA GLY A 329 10.79 -22.47 2.98
C GLY A 329 12.03 -21.91 3.66
N ALA A 330 11.99 -20.66 4.14
CA ALA A 330 13.11 -20.08 4.89
C ALA A 330 13.30 -20.72 6.26
N GLN A 331 14.53 -20.69 6.79
CA GLN A 331 14.79 -21.02 8.18
C GLN A 331 14.41 -19.84 9.08
N PRO A 332 13.88 -20.07 10.29
CA PRO A 332 13.40 -19.01 11.18
C PRO A 332 14.45 -17.94 11.50
N GLU A 333 15.69 -18.36 11.78
CA GLU A 333 16.80 -17.47 12.13
C GLU A 333 17.17 -16.56 10.95
N ASP A 334 17.21 -17.11 9.73
CA ASP A 334 17.48 -16.35 8.50
C ASP A 334 16.33 -15.38 8.19
N ALA A 335 15.09 -15.81 8.38
CA ALA A 335 13.91 -14.98 8.20
C ALA A 335 13.91 -13.79 9.17
N ALA A 336 14.20 -13.99 10.46
CA ALA A 336 14.31 -12.92 11.45
C ALA A 336 15.44 -11.94 11.12
N ALA A 337 16.61 -12.47 10.71
CA ALA A 337 17.73 -11.62 10.27
C ALA A 337 17.41 -10.80 9.01
N ALA A 338 16.65 -11.38 8.06
CA ALA A 338 16.25 -10.69 6.83
C ALA A 338 15.30 -9.51 7.07
N LEU A 339 14.49 -9.52 8.14
CA LEU A 339 13.63 -8.40 8.53
C LEU A 339 14.41 -7.10 8.74
N TYR A 340 15.59 -7.16 9.36
CA TYR A 340 16.46 -5.99 9.53
C TYR A 340 16.95 -5.39 8.21
N GLY A 341 16.85 -6.16 7.12
CA GLY A 341 17.15 -5.67 5.77
C GLY A 341 16.14 -4.66 5.22
N PHE A 342 14.94 -4.59 5.79
CA PHE A 342 13.92 -3.65 5.35
C PHE A 342 14.22 -2.24 5.87
N GLY A 343 14.50 -1.32 4.95
CA GLY A 343 14.87 0.07 5.24
C GLY A 343 13.69 1.06 5.21
N GLY A 344 12.46 0.55 5.08
CA GLY A 344 11.26 1.37 4.92
C GLY A 344 10.71 1.39 3.49
N ALA A 345 9.57 2.01 3.35
CA ALA A 345 8.87 2.26 2.10
C ALA A 345 8.63 3.77 1.97
N ASP A 346 8.79 4.33 0.77
CA ASP A 346 8.66 5.78 0.59
C ASP A 346 7.28 6.27 1.03
N ARG A 347 7.25 7.44 1.66
CA ARG A 347 6.04 8.01 2.26
C ARG A 347 5.36 7.12 3.30
N ARG A 348 6.11 6.27 4.03
CA ARG A 348 5.63 5.48 5.18
C ARG A 348 6.54 5.76 6.35
N PHE A 349 6.22 6.80 7.13
CA PHE A 349 7.05 7.36 8.20
C PHE A 349 8.49 7.62 7.74
N THR A 350 8.64 8.22 6.57
CA THR A 350 9.93 8.41 5.90
C THR A 350 10.62 9.67 6.43
N LEU A 351 11.84 9.54 6.96
CA LEU A 351 12.65 10.69 7.33
C LEU A 351 13.07 11.47 6.07
N ARG A 352 12.64 12.73 5.98
CA ARG A 352 13.00 13.65 4.89
C ARG A 352 14.28 14.42 5.20
N GLY A 353 14.55 14.69 6.48
CA GLY A 353 15.77 15.36 6.92
C GLY A 353 15.79 15.62 8.42
N ASP A 354 16.97 16.05 8.88
CA ASP A 354 17.25 16.44 10.26
C ASP A 354 18.02 17.77 10.23
N VAL A 355 17.48 18.78 10.89
CA VAL A 355 18.10 20.10 11.01
C VAL A 355 18.25 20.46 12.47
N ALA A 356 19.47 20.57 12.96
CA ALA A 356 19.77 20.87 14.35
C ALA A 356 19.09 19.93 15.38
N GLY A 357 18.83 18.67 15.01
CA GLY A 357 18.13 17.69 15.84
C GLY A 357 16.61 17.75 15.73
N ILE A 358 16.05 18.59 14.86
CA ILE A 358 14.62 18.59 14.51
C ILE A 358 14.42 17.70 13.29
N LYS A 359 13.64 16.62 13.43
CA LYS A 359 13.44 15.63 12.36
C LYS A 359 12.12 15.87 11.65
N VAL A 360 12.16 15.84 10.31
CA VAL A 360 10.99 15.98 9.45
C VAL A 360 10.67 14.64 8.81
N PHE A 361 9.47 14.13 9.04
CA PHE A 361 8.96 12.87 8.47
C PHE A 361 7.81 13.13 7.50
N ASP A 362 7.63 12.24 6.53
CA ASP A 362 6.50 12.23 5.60
C ASP A 362 5.77 10.90 5.69
N ASP A 363 4.43 10.97 5.72
CA ASP A 363 3.58 9.78 5.76
C ASP A 363 2.38 9.92 4.81
N TYR A 364 2.08 8.84 4.10
CA TYR A 364 0.97 8.77 3.15
C TYR A 364 -0.39 8.54 3.80
N ALA A 365 -0.46 8.42 5.11
CA ALA A 365 -1.68 8.16 5.87
C ALA A 365 -2.81 9.11 5.45
N HIS A 366 -3.96 8.56 5.13
CA HIS A 366 -5.11 9.31 4.62
C HIS A 366 -6.46 8.75 5.09
N HIS A 367 -6.45 7.69 5.90
CA HIS A 367 -7.58 7.18 6.66
C HIS A 367 -7.36 7.47 8.16
N PRO A 368 -8.39 7.72 8.99
CA PRO A 368 -8.21 8.05 10.41
C PRO A 368 -7.36 7.05 11.20
N THR A 369 -7.59 5.75 10.97
CA THR A 369 -6.80 4.67 11.59
C THR A 369 -5.32 4.78 11.24
N GLU A 370 -4.99 5.08 9.97
CA GLU A 370 -3.59 5.26 9.52
C GLU A 370 -2.96 6.51 10.17
N VAL A 371 -3.69 7.65 10.15
CA VAL A 371 -3.24 8.91 10.77
C VAL A 371 -2.97 8.69 12.26
N PHE A 372 -3.89 8.02 12.95
CA PHE A 372 -3.71 7.68 14.37
C PHE A 372 -2.43 6.86 14.60
N ARG A 373 -2.19 5.81 13.79
CA ARG A 373 -1.00 4.94 13.91
C ARG A 373 0.30 5.69 13.57
N ALA A 374 0.28 6.54 12.56
CA ALA A 374 1.42 7.39 12.20
C ALA A 374 1.78 8.34 13.37
N LEU A 375 0.77 8.95 14.00
CA LEU A 375 0.97 9.87 15.12
C LEU A 375 1.39 9.15 16.42
N GLU A 376 0.89 7.96 16.72
CA GLU A 376 1.41 7.12 17.80
C GLU A 376 2.91 6.84 17.61
N THR A 377 3.30 6.53 16.37
CA THR A 377 4.70 6.32 16.02
C THR A 377 5.51 7.61 16.19
N GLY A 378 5.00 8.73 15.65
CA GLY A 378 5.61 10.05 15.80
C GLY A 378 5.81 10.44 17.28
N ARG A 379 4.80 10.20 18.11
CA ARG A 379 4.87 10.45 19.56
C ARG A 379 5.95 9.58 20.25
N THR A 380 6.05 8.30 19.83
CA THR A 380 7.11 7.40 20.36
C THR A 380 8.49 7.89 19.97
N VAL A 381 8.68 8.33 18.71
CA VAL A 381 9.97 8.84 18.21
C VAL A 381 10.32 10.21 18.80
N ALA A 382 9.31 11.03 19.13
CA ALA A 382 9.49 12.32 19.79
C ALA A 382 10.02 12.19 21.23
N ASP A 383 9.83 11.05 21.90
CA ASP A 383 10.38 10.72 23.21
C ASP A 383 10.26 11.86 24.25
N GLY A 384 9.05 12.43 24.37
CA GLY A 384 8.74 13.54 25.26
C GLY A 384 8.94 14.95 24.69
N HIS A 385 9.49 15.09 23.50
CA HIS A 385 9.53 16.35 22.73
C HIS A 385 8.20 16.61 22.01
N ASN A 386 8.06 17.80 21.40
CA ASN A 386 6.85 18.15 20.69
C ASN A 386 6.73 17.40 19.35
N LEU A 387 5.48 17.11 18.99
CA LEU A 387 5.09 16.56 17.70
C LEU A 387 4.20 17.59 16.98
N TYR A 388 4.68 18.11 15.86
CA TYR A 388 3.95 19.02 14.98
C TYR A 388 3.49 18.29 13.73
N VAL A 389 2.30 18.62 13.23
CA VAL A 389 1.70 17.95 12.07
C VAL A 389 1.18 18.96 11.07
N VAL A 390 1.46 18.71 9.78
CA VAL A 390 0.76 19.33 8.65
C VAL A 390 0.00 18.23 7.94
N PHE A 391 -1.33 18.25 8.07
CA PHE A 391 -2.24 17.22 7.53
C PHE A 391 -3.03 17.76 6.34
N GLN A 392 -3.06 17.02 5.24
CA GLN A 392 -3.91 17.31 4.09
C GLN A 392 -4.97 16.21 3.95
N PRO A 393 -6.25 16.53 4.22
CA PRO A 393 -7.34 15.58 3.98
C PRO A 393 -7.43 15.21 2.50
N HIS A 394 -7.77 13.96 2.21
CA HIS A 394 -7.86 13.45 0.84
C HIS A 394 -9.30 12.98 0.57
N LEU A 395 -9.94 13.50 -0.49
CA LEU A 395 -11.33 13.31 -0.90
C LEU A 395 -12.35 14.05 0.01
N PHE A 396 -13.35 14.64 -0.64
CA PHE A 396 -14.45 15.31 0.08
C PHE A 396 -15.36 14.30 0.80
N SER A 397 -15.67 13.18 0.13
CA SER A 397 -16.48 12.11 0.71
C SER A 397 -15.88 11.56 2.00
N ARG A 398 -14.59 11.24 1.99
CA ARG A 398 -13.88 10.71 3.16
C ARG A 398 -13.79 11.76 4.28
N THR A 399 -13.57 13.01 3.94
CA THR A 399 -13.55 14.10 4.93
C THR A 399 -14.91 14.26 5.60
N GLN A 400 -16.02 14.19 4.83
CA GLN A 400 -17.37 14.25 5.36
C GLN A 400 -17.68 13.11 6.31
N GLU A 401 -17.30 11.89 5.94
CA GLU A 401 -17.59 10.68 6.71
C GLU A 401 -16.80 10.60 8.02
N PHE A 402 -15.50 10.95 7.99
CA PHE A 402 -14.58 10.71 9.09
C PHE A 402 -14.04 11.98 9.77
N ALA A 403 -14.69 13.12 9.62
CA ALA A 403 -14.20 14.41 10.17
C ALA A 403 -13.85 14.33 11.67
N ALA A 404 -14.73 13.72 12.47
CA ALA A 404 -14.54 13.59 13.92
C ALA A 404 -13.39 12.64 14.26
N ASP A 405 -13.24 11.54 13.53
CA ASP A 405 -12.19 10.55 13.74
C ASP A 405 -10.81 11.13 13.35
N PHE A 406 -10.74 11.91 12.27
CA PHE A 406 -9.54 12.67 11.93
C PHE A 406 -9.15 13.66 13.02
N ALA A 407 -10.10 14.43 13.54
CA ALA A 407 -9.85 15.39 14.61
C ALA A 407 -9.30 14.67 15.87
N GLN A 408 -9.90 13.54 16.24
CA GLN A 408 -9.45 12.73 17.37
C GLN A 408 -8.04 12.16 17.13
N ALA A 409 -7.72 11.70 15.91
CA ALA A 409 -6.39 11.23 15.57
C ALA A 409 -5.37 12.38 15.67
N LEU A 410 -5.67 13.53 15.06
CA LEU A 410 -4.80 14.70 15.01
C LEU A 410 -4.54 15.34 16.39
N SER A 411 -5.46 15.18 17.36
CA SER A 411 -5.26 15.66 18.74
C SER A 411 -4.16 14.92 19.51
N LYS A 412 -3.58 13.86 18.93
CA LYS A 412 -2.39 13.19 19.49
C LYS A 412 -1.11 14.01 19.35
N ALA A 413 -1.06 14.97 18.45
CA ALA A 413 0.05 15.90 18.29
C ALA A 413 -0.09 17.10 19.25
N ASP A 414 1.03 17.81 19.51
CA ASP A 414 0.98 19.05 20.31
C ASP A 414 0.36 20.19 19.48
N ARG A 415 0.51 20.13 18.15
CA ARG A 415 -0.14 21.05 17.23
C ARG A 415 -0.28 20.41 15.85
N SER A 416 -1.51 20.47 15.31
CA SER A 416 -1.84 19.97 13.99
C SER A 416 -2.44 21.09 13.12
N TYR A 417 -1.90 21.28 11.92
CA TYR A 417 -2.44 22.18 10.90
C TYR A 417 -3.14 21.36 9.83
N VAL A 418 -4.42 21.60 9.63
CA VAL A 418 -5.26 20.95 8.63
C VAL A 418 -5.37 21.86 7.41
N LEU A 419 -4.83 21.43 6.29
CA LEU A 419 -4.88 22.13 5.00
C LEU A 419 -6.22 21.92 4.29
N ASP A 420 -6.41 22.60 3.16
CA ASP A 420 -7.54 22.36 2.26
C ASP A 420 -7.56 20.91 1.78
N ILE A 421 -8.78 20.40 1.51
CA ILE A 421 -8.98 19.04 1.03
C ILE A 421 -8.34 18.87 -0.36
N TYR A 422 -7.53 17.85 -0.52
CA TYR A 422 -7.02 17.41 -1.83
C TYR A 422 -8.13 16.63 -2.55
N PRO A 423 -8.68 17.17 -3.66
CA PRO A 423 -9.87 16.59 -4.28
C PRO A 423 -9.62 15.28 -5.04
N ALA A 424 -8.36 15.05 -5.48
CA ALA A 424 -7.99 13.94 -6.33
C ALA A 424 -8.91 13.82 -7.57
N ARG A 425 -9.90 12.92 -7.54
CA ARG A 425 -10.86 12.67 -8.63
C ARG A 425 -12.27 13.20 -8.34
N GLU A 426 -12.52 13.71 -7.12
CA GLU A 426 -13.85 14.15 -6.71
C GLU A 426 -14.09 15.63 -7.07
N LEU A 427 -15.36 15.94 -7.30
CA LEU A 427 -15.84 17.33 -7.32
C LEU A 427 -16.12 17.80 -5.90
N PRO A 428 -15.99 19.11 -5.60
CA PRO A 428 -16.35 19.66 -4.31
C PRO A 428 -17.79 19.32 -3.92
N ILE A 429 -17.98 18.89 -2.66
CA ILE A 429 -19.30 18.63 -2.08
C ILE A 429 -19.71 19.89 -1.28
N GLU A 430 -20.91 20.39 -1.49
CA GLU A 430 -21.41 21.59 -0.81
C GLU A 430 -21.41 21.42 0.71
N GLY A 431 -20.80 22.37 1.43
CA GLY A 431 -20.67 22.34 2.89
C GLY A 431 -19.57 21.43 3.42
N VAL A 432 -18.79 20.76 2.57
CA VAL A 432 -17.67 19.90 3.01
C VAL A 432 -16.35 20.65 2.83
N THR A 433 -15.76 21.03 3.94
CA THR A 433 -14.45 21.69 4.02
C THR A 433 -13.62 21.06 5.14
N SER A 434 -12.34 21.38 5.20
CA SER A 434 -11.45 20.96 6.29
C SER A 434 -11.87 21.50 7.66
N GLU A 435 -12.72 22.52 7.71
CA GLU A 435 -13.30 23.05 8.96
C GLU A 435 -14.21 22.05 9.66
N LEU A 436 -14.72 21.03 8.96
CA LEU A 436 -15.45 19.93 9.62
C LEU A 436 -14.54 19.17 10.60
N ILE A 437 -13.27 19.02 10.28
CA ILE A 437 -12.27 18.37 11.15
C ILE A 437 -11.93 19.29 12.32
N THR A 438 -11.59 20.55 12.05
CA THR A 438 -11.16 21.50 13.09
C THR A 438 -12.31 21.97 13.99
N GLY A 439 -13.55 21.91 13.50
CA GLY A 439 -14.77 22.22 14.25
C GLY A 439 -15.13 21.19 15.32
N ALA A 440 -14.45 20.05 15.40
CA ALA A 440 -14.68 19.02 16.43
C ALA A 440 -14.23 19.43 17.85
N GLY A 441 -13.59 20.60 18.00
CA GLY A 441 -13.34 21.23 19.32
C GLY A 441 -12.04 20.85 20.01
N PHE A 442 -11.08 20.26 19.31
CA PHE A 442 -9.73 20.02 19.84
C PHE A 442 -8.86 21.28 19.67
N SER A 443 -8.30 21.79 20.78
CA SER A 443 -7.52 23.04 20.81
C SER A 443 -6.21 22.95 20.05
N GLU A 444 -5.70 21.76 19.81
CA GLU A 444 -4.44 21.46 19.11
C GLU A 444 -4.62 21.38 17.59
N VAL A 445 -5.87 21.32 17.10
CA VAL A 445 -6.19 21.08 15.68
C VAL A 445 -6.68 22.38 15.04
N HIS A 446 -5.89 22.95 14.15
CA HIS A 446 -6.11 24.26 13.55
C HIS A 446 -6.30 24.17 12.04
N TYR A 447 -7.27 24.88 11.49
CA TYR A 447 -7.37 25.04 10.05
C TYR A 447 -6.30 26.02 9.53
N ALA A 448 -5.67 25.67 8.44
CA ALA A 448 -4.65 26.48 7.78
C ALA A 448 -4.91 26.53 6.26
N SER A 449 -5.55 27.63 5.82
CA SER A 449 -5.73 27.89 4.38
C SER A 449 -4.43 28.28 3.67
N ASP A 450 -3.42 28.71 4.41
CA ASP A 450 -2.09 29.05 3.92
C ASP A 450 -1.04 28.10 4.53
N ALA A 451 -0.62 27.13 3.73
CA ALA A 451 0.43 26.19 4.11
C ALA A 451 1.77 26.87 4.42
N ALA A 452 2.07 28.03 3.80
CA ALA A 452 3.30 28.75 4.08
C ALA A 452 3.31 29.32 5.50
N ALA A 453 2.19 29.95 5.91
CA ALA A 453 2.07 30.48 7.26
C ALA A 453 2.15 29.37 8.33
N ALA A 454 1.54 28.21 8.09
CA ALA A 454 1.65 27.07 8.98
C ALA A 454 3.09 26.55 9.12
N ILE A 455 3.82 26.48 8.01
CA ILE A 455 5.25 26.05 8.00
C ILE A 455 6.12 27.06 8.75
N GLU A 456 5.93 28.35 8.53
CA GLU A 456 6.66 29.41 9.24
C GLU A 456 6.40 29.35 10.75
N ASP A 457 5.16 29.17 11.18
CA ASP A 457 4.81 29.05 12.61
C ASP A 457 5.49 27.82 13.25
N ILE A 458 5.40 26.67 12.59
CA ILE A 458 6.08 25.43 13.04
C ILE A 458 7.61 25.67 13.13
N ALA A 459 8.22 26.23 12.07
CA ALA A 459 9.64 26.47 12.03
C ALA A 459 10.09 27.46 13.12
N MET A 460 9.26 28.43 13.50
CA MET A 460 9.55 29.36 14.59
C MET A 460 9.42 28.72 15.98
N CYS A 461 8.52 27.77 16.17
CA CYS A 461 8.26 27.14 17.46
C CYS A 461 9.18 25.93 17.73
N ALA A 462 9.47 25.12 16.71
CA ALA A 462 10.20 23.87 16.85
C ALA A 462 11.60 24.06 17.44
N VAL A 463 11.99 23.17 18.36
CA VAL A 463 13.30 23.16 19.03
C VAL A 463 13.99 21.80 18.85
N PRO A 464 15.34 21.71 19.06
CA PRO A 464 16.04 20.44 18.95
C PRO A 464 15.39 19.33 19.75
N GLY A 465 15.18 18.18 19.13
CA GLY A 465 14.44 17.01 19.64
C GLY A 465 13.02 16.88 19.13
N ASP A 466 12.41 17.98 18.69
CA ASP A 466 11.03 17.96 18.16
C ASP A 466 10.92 17.18 16.84
N ILE A 467 9.72 16.65 16.59
CA ILE A 467 9.35 15.94 15.38
C ILE A 467 8.31 16.75 14.61
N ILE A 468 8.50 16.86 13.30
CA ILE A 468 7.52 17.45 12.39
C ILE A 468 7.09 16.40 11.39
N MET A 469 5.77 16.26 11.14
CA MET A 469 5.23 15.29 10.18
C MET A 469 4.38 15.99 9.13
N THR A 470 4.62 15.66 7.84
CA THR A 470 3.67 15.89 6.75
C THR A 470 2.86 14.63 6.55
N ILE A 471 1.53 14.72 6.56
CA ILE A 471 0.62 13.57 6.50
C ILE A 471 -0.45 13.79 5.43
N GLY A 472 -0.62 12.81 4.52
CA GLY A 472 -1.66 12.82 3.50
C GLY A 472 -1.27 12.18 2.18
N ALA A 473 -2.25 11.77 1.38
CA ALA A 473 -2.04 11.12 0.08
C ALA A 473 -1.80 12.10 -1.09
N GLY A 474 -2.03 13.41 -0.86
CA GLY A 474 -1.90 14.47 -1.86
C GLY A 474 -0.47 15.02 -1.99
N ASP A 475 -0.41 16.31 -2.32
CA ASP A 475 0.84 17.04 -2.57
C ASP A 475 1.50 17.61 -1.30
N VAL A 476 0.93 17.36 -0.11
CA VAL A 476 1.50 17.74 1.20
C VAL A 476 2.93 17.25 1.38
N THR A 477 3.32 16.15 0.76
CA THR A 477 4.69 15.60 0.79
C THR A 477 5.75 16.62 0.34
N ALA A 478 5.42 17.54 -0.60
CA ALA A 478 6.31 18.58 -1.07
C ALA A 478 6.61 19.64 0.02
N LEU A 479 5.78 19.72 1.05
CA LEU A 479 5.97 20.68 2.14
C LEU A 479 7.12 20.28 3.07
N GLY A 480 7.51 19.00 3.10
CA GLY A 480 8.65 18.52 3.87
C GLY A 480 9.95 19.25 3.52
N GLU A 481 10.22 19.45 2.23
CA GLU A 481 11.42 20.21 1.76
C GLU A 481 11.34 21.68 2.17
N ARG A 482 10.15 22.29 2.12
CA ARG A 482 9.95 23.69 2.53
C ARG A 482 10.17 23.85 4.03
N ILE A 483 9.68 22.91 4.86
CA ILE A 483 9.92 22.89 6.31
C ILE A 483 11.42 22.81 6.59
N LEU A 484 12.13 21.91 5.93
CA LEU A 484 13.59 21.78 6.06
C LEU A 484 14.30 23.07 5.67
N HIS A 485 13.87 23.75 4.61
CA HIS A 485 14.43 25.03 4.18
C HIS A 485 14.27 26.12 5.26
N GLU A 486 13.06 26.28 5.83
CA GLU A 486 12.80 27.26 6.91
C GLU A 486 13.61 26.95 8.18
N LEU A 487 13.72 25.65 8.55
CA LEU A 487 14.57 25.24 9.67
C LEU A 487 16.05 25.56 9.41
N HIS A 488 16.56 25.32 8.20
CA HIS A 488 17.92 25.70 7.82
C HIS A 488 18.14 27.21 7.93
N ALA A 489 17.18 28.01 7.42
CA ALA A 489 17.24 29.45 7.50
C ALA A 489 17.26 29.95 8.95
N ARG A 490 16.64 29.25 9.88
CA ARG A 490 16.62 29.63 11.31
C ARG A 490 17.86 29.17 12.09
N TYR A 491 18.28 27.92 11.90
CA TYR A 491 19.28 27.27 12.78
C TYR A 491 20.70 27.27 12.21
N LEU A 492 20.85 27.41 10.89
CA LEU A 492 22.14 27.35 10.20
C LEU A 492 22.46 28.67 9.49
N LYS A 493 21.98 29.81 10.02
CA LYS A 493 22.46 31.13 9.57
C LYS A 493 23.96 31.23 9.86
N GLU A 494 24.76 31.12 8.79
CA GLU A 494 26.16 31.59 8.79
C GLU A 494 26.23 33.11 8.90
#